data_5736068ef72e35543c22aae8c004bf19
#
_entry.id   5736068ef72e35543c22aae8c004bf19
#
_cell.length_a   1.000
_cell.length_b   1.000
_cell.length_c   1.000
_cell.angle_alpha   90.00
_cell.angle_beta   90.00
_cell.angle_gamma   90.00
#
_symmetry.space_group_name_H-M   'P 1'
#
loop_
_entity.id
_entity.type
_entity.pdbx_description
1 polymer ?
#
loop_
_entity_poly.entity_id
_entity_poly.type
_entity_poly.pdbx_seq_one_letter_code
_entity_poly.pdbx_strand_id
1 'polypeptide(L)'
;MKYIRIYTESKSMNSYYYEEQTGEMFILEQSKGGNGLSVGIIAGISLVIYAFVRKIEKPISFDANLLYWISVGIGVALGVLIAGYMLKRAKRKIEKNVRIYSCGLEEKQAMAKQNHRYFFTYIFLILVMVGICAVSHFLMIWVVPSVLVYAFLNSLMCLLTILLTIAFIGNHPIKGWKIASRILRGER
;
A
#
# COMPACT_ATOMS: atom_id res chain seq x y z
N MET A 1 12.77 2.25 14.37
CA MET A 1 11.66 1.31 14.61
C MET A 1 12.28 0.00 15.06
N LYS A 2 11.87 -0.55 16.20
CA LYS A 2 12.46 -1.74 16.83
C LYS A 2 12.17 -3.02 16.00
N TYR A 3 10.97 -3.14 15.47
CA TYR A 3 10.45 -4.30 14.75
C TYR A 3 10.42 -4.06 13.24
N ILE A 4 11.06 -4.92 12.46
CA ILE A 4 11.13 -4.88 11.00
C ILE A 4 10.29 -6.03 10.45
N ARG A 5 9.29 -5.73 9.62
CA ARG A 5 8.40 -6.75 9.05
C ARG A 5 9.15 -7.58 8.01
N ILE A 6 9.18 -8.89 8.22
CA ILE A 6 9.78 -9.86 7.29
C ILE A 6 8.72 -10.53 6.42
N TYR A 7 7.60 -10.92 7.01
CA TYR A 7 6.61 -11.73 6.31
C TYR A 7 5.19 -11.44 6.77
N THR A 8 4.21 -11.64 5.90
CA THR A 8 2.79 -11.66 6.24
C THR A 8 2.16 -12.87 5.58
N GLU A 9 1.54 -13.71 6.37
CA GLU A 9 0.86 -14.90 5.90
C GLU A 9 -0.47 -14.54 5.21
N SER A 10 -0.68 -15.06 3.99
CA SER A 10 -1.85 -14.70 3.18
C SER A 10 -3.17 -15.23 3.75
N LYS A 11 -3.15 -16.40 4.41
CA LYS A 11 -4.37 -17.06 4.91
C LYS A 11 -4.82 -16.50 6.26
N SER A 12 -3.89 -16.35 7.20
CA SER A 12 -4.17 -15.89 8.56
C SER A 12 -4.02 -14.38 8.71
N MET A 13 -3.38 -13.71 7.75
CA MET A 13 -2.99 -12.30 7.79
C MET A 13 -2.04 -11.98 8.96
N ASN A 14 -1.47 -13.00 9.60
CA ASN A 14 -0.47 -12.81 10.64
C ASN A 14 0.78 -12.17 10.07
N SER A 15 1.34 -11.22 10.79
CA SER A 15 2.54 -10.51 10.36
C SER A 15 3.72 -10.87 11.25
N TYR A 16 4.83 -11.24 10.64
CA TYR A 16 6.05 -11.64 11.31
C TYR A 16 7.09 -10.54 11.23
N TYR A 17 7.69 -10.24 12.38
CA TYR A 17 8.64 -9.16 12.56
C TYR A 17 9.96 -9.72 13.11
N TYR A 18 11.04 -9.06 12.75
CA TYR A 18 12.38 -9.34 13.25
C TYR A 18 12.88 -8.14 14.04
N GLU A 19 13.47 -8.39 15.21
CA GLU A 19 14.15 -7.39 16.00
C GLU A 19 15.66 -7.52 15.78
N GLU A 20 16.26 -6.48 15.22
CA GLU A 20 17.68 -6.51 14.83
C GLU A 20 18.63 -6.59 16.03
N GLN A 21 18.21 -6.10 17.21
CA GLN A 21 19.04 -6.07 18.42
C GLN A 21 19.12 -7.44 19.10
N THR A 22 18.02 -8.15 19.19
CA THR A 22 17.95 -9.45 19.88
C THR A 22 18.09 -10.64 18.95
N GLY A 23 17.86 -10.43 17.64
CA GLY A 23 17.81 -11.53 16.65
C GLY A 23 16.55 -12.40 16.74
N GLU A 24 15.57 -11.95 17.52
CA GLU A 24 14.34 -12.68 17.78
C GLU A 24 13.25 -12.39 16.75
N MET A 25 12.41 -13.38 16.52
CA MET A 25 11.20 -13.24 15.72
C MET A 25 10.00 -12.95 16.59
N PHE A 26 9.10 -12.14 16.06
CA PHE A 26 7.86 -11.74 16.71
C PHE A 26 6.68 -11.94 15.76
N ILE A 27 5.53 -12.26 16.30
CA ILE A 27 4.27 -12.41 15.56
C ILE A 27 3.26 -11.37 16.04
N LEU A 28 2.57 -10.77 15.09
CA LEU A 28 1.37 -9.99 15.32
C LEU A 28 0.19 -10.77 14.73
N GLU A 29 -0.56 -11.44 15.58
CA GLU A 29 -1.78 -12.12 15.19
C GLU A 29 -2.85 -11.11 14.80
N GLN A 30 -3.44 -11.30 13.62
CA GLN A 30 -4.63 -10.55 13.25
C GLN A 30 -5.87 -11.33 13.67
N SER A 31 -6.73 -10.68 14.46
CA SER A 31 -8.04 -11.23 14.77
C SER A 31 -8.81 -11.45 13.46
N LYS A 32 -9.38 -12.64 13.29
CA LYS A 32 -10.16 -13.07 12.10
C LYS A 32 -11.46 -12.28 11.88
N GLY A 33 -11.57 -11.08 12.40
CA GLY A 33 -12.77 -10.25 12.38
C GLY A 33 -12.74 -9.16 11.31
N GLY A 34 -13.53 -9.27 10.26
CA GLY A 34 -14.14 -8.12 9.64
C GLY A 34 -13.61 -7.60 8.30
N ASN A 35 -12.62 -8.20 7.65
CA ASN A 35 -12.08 -7.62 6.41
C ASN A 35 -13.02 -7.73 5.18
N GLY A 36 -13.93 -8.70 5.14
CA GLY A 36 -14.85 -8.88 4.01
C GLY A 36 -15.92 -7.78 3.92
N LEU A 37 -16.44 -7.35 5.07
CA LEU A 37 -17.45 -6.28 5.13
C LEU A 37 -16.88 -4.92 4.71
N SER A 38 -15.64 -4.60 5.10
CA SER A 38 -14.99 -3.34 4.73
C SER A 38 -14.69 -3.23 3.24
N VAL A 39 -14.28 -4.32 2.59
CA VAL A 39 -14.03 -4.35 1.14
C VAL A 39 -15.35 -4.17 0.36
N GLY A 40 -16.43 -4.84 0.78
CA GLY A 40 -17.76 -4.69 0.16
C GLY A 40 -18.31 -3.27 0.29
N ILE A 41 -18.16 -2.63 1.46
CA ILE A 41 -18.58 -1.25 1.69
C ILE A 41 -17.78 -0.28 0.81
N ILE A 42 -16.46 -0.43 0.74
CA ILE A 42 -15.60 0.43 -0.08
C ILE A 42 -15.97 0.28 -1.57
N ALA A 43 -16.15 -0.94 -2.05
CA ALA A 43 -16.58 -1.19 -3.42
C ALA A 43 -17.96 -0.59 -3.71
N GLY A 44 -18.91 -0.74 -2.79
CA GLY A 44 -20.26 -0.15 -2.90
C GLY A 44 -20.22 1.38 -2.94
N ILE A 45 -19.48 2.02 -2.06
CA ILE A 45 -19.30 3.48 -2.04
C ILE A 45 -18.65 3.95 -3.35
N SER A 46 -17.63 3.25 -3.83
CA SER A 46 -16.94 3.59 -5.09
C SER A 46 -17.89 3.53 -6.29
N LEU A 47 -18.77 2.53 -6.35
CA LEU A 47 -19.78 2.41 -7.41
C LEU A 47 -20.84 3.54 -7.34
N VAL A 48 -21.29 3.89 -6.14
CA VAL A 48 -22.24 5.00 -5.95
C VAL A 48 -21.61 6.32 -6.37
N ILE A 49 -20.38 6.59 -5.96
CA ILE A 49 -19.65 7.80 -6.35
C ILE A 49 -19.45 7.82 -7.86
N TYR A 50 -19.05 6.71 -8.48
CA TYR A 50 -18.90 6.60 -9.93
C TYR A 50 -20.22 6.88 -10.66
N ALA A 51 -21.33 6.29 -10.22
CA ALA A 51 -22.65 6.52 -10.81
C ALA A 51 -23.11 7.99 -10.68
N PHE A 52 -22.75 8.64 -9.56
CA PHE A 52 -23.06 10.06 -9.33
C PHE A 52 -22.23 10.96 -10.26
N VAL A 53 -20.92 10.70 -10.35
CA VAL A 53 -20.00 11.47 -11.20
C VAL A 53 -20.36 11.33 -12.69
N ARG A 54 -20.80 10.12 -13.13
CA ARG A 54 -21.24 9.88 -14.50
C ARG A 54 -22.50 10.69 -14.89
N LYS A 55 -23.38 11.02 -13.92
CA LYS A 55 -24.55 11.88 -14.18
C LYS A 55 -24.19 13.36 -14.40
N ILE A 56 -22.96 13.78 -14.01
CA ILE A 56 -22.46 15.14 -14.18
C ILE A 56 -21.63 15.27 -15.45
N GLU A 57 -21.98 14.54 -16.51
CA GLU A 57 -21.32 14.60 -17.82
C GLU A 57 -21.60 15.90 -18.58
N LYS A 58 -21.48 17.05 -17.92
CA LYS A 58 -21.42 18.33 -18.63
C LYS A 58 -19.96 18.64 -18.93
N PRO A 59 -19.63 19.00 -20.19
CA PRO A 59 -18.28 19.49 -20.49
C PRO A 59 -18.01 20.70 -19.61
N ILE A 60 -17.02 20.58 -18.76
CA ILE A 60 -16.57 21.68 -17.91
C ILE A 60 -15.62 22.50 -18.75
N SER A 61 -15.81 23.81 -18.80
CA SER A 61 -14.93 24.76 -19.49
C SER A 61 -13.59 25.01 -18.76
N PHE A 62 -13.09 23.98 -18.06
CA PHE A 62 -11.79 24.05 -17.38
C PHE A 62 -10.69 23.58 -18.30
N ASP A 63 -9.51 24.19 -18.20
CA ASP A 63 -8.31 23.70 -18.84
C ASP A 63 -8.00 22.26 -18.34
N ALA A 64 -7.88 21.33 -19.28
CA ALA A 64 -7.63 19.92 -18.99
C ALA A 64 -6.34 19.70 -18.18
N ASN A 65 -5.31 20.50 -18.46
CA ASN A 65 -4.05 20.44 -17.73
C ASN A 65 -4.20 20.89 -16.28
N LEU A 66 -4.91 22.00 -16.06
CA LEU A 66 -5.21 22.48 -14.72
C LEU A 66 -6.03 21.46 -13.93
N LEU A 67 -7.07 20.86 -14.55
CA LEU A 67 -7.91 19.83 -13.94
C LEU A 67 -7.10 18.58 -13.57
N TYR A 68 -6.16 18.18 -14.44
CA TYR A 68 -5.23 17.08 -14.13
C TYR A 68 -4.41 17.37 -12.86
N TRP A 69 -3.74 18.52 -12.80
CA TRP A 69 -2.89 18.84 -11.65
C TRP A 69 -3.68 19.03 -10.35
N ILE A 70 -4.89 19.57 -10.42
CA ILE A 70 -5.80 19.62 -9.26
C ILE A 70 -6.13 18.19 -8.79
N SER A 71 -6.47 17.28 -9.70
CA SER A 71 -6.79 15.89 -9.36
C SER A 71 -5.61 15.14 -8.74
N VAL A 72 -4.39 15.36 -9.26
CA VAL A 72 -3.14 14.83 -8.67
C VAL A 72 -2.94 15.38 -7.27
N GLY A 73 -3.06 16.71 -7.09
CA GLY A 73 -2.91 17.36 -5.79
C GLY A 73 -3.86 16.82 -4.74
N ILE A 74 -5.14 16.65 -5.08
CA ILE A 74 -6.15 16.06 -4.19
C ILE A 74 -5.79 14.61 -3.84
N GLY A 75 -5.46 13.78 -4.84
CA GLY A 75 -5.10 12.39 -4.64
C GLY A 75 -3.88 12.22 -3.74
N VAL A 76 -2.83 13.01 -3.97
CA VAL A 76 -1.60 13.01 -3.15
C VAL A 76 -1.90 13.46 -1.72
N ALA A 77 -2.60 14.57 -1.54
CA ALA A 77 -2.91 15.10 -0.20
C ALA A 77 -3.72 14.10 0.63
N LEU A 78 -4.81 13.55 0.07
CA LEU A 78 -5.61 12.52 0.74
C LEU A 78 -4.79 11.24 0.99
N GLY A 79 -3.98 10.81 0.03
CA GLY A 79 -3.11 9.64 0.17
C GLY A 79 -2.13 9.77 1.33
N VAL A 80 -1.46 10.92 1.45
CA VAL A 80 -0.51 11.20 2.55
C VAL A 80 -1.23 11.23 3.91
N LEU A 81 -2.37 11.89 4.01
CA LEU A 81 -3.14 11.96 5.26
C LEU A 81 -3.61 10.58 5.72
N ILE A 82 -4.22 9.80 4.83
CA ILE A 82 -4.71 8.46 5.14
C ILE A 82 -3.55 7.52 5.49
N ALA A 83 -2.47 7.52 4.69
CA ALA A 83 -1.30 6.70 4.95
C ALA A 83 -0.63 7.03 6.28
N GLY A 84 -0.47 8.31 6.59
CA GLY A 84 0.09 8.77 7.86
C GLY A 84 -0.73 8.27 9.06
N TYR A 85 -2.06 8.39 8.98
CA TYR A 85 -2.96 7.86 10.00
C TYR A 85 -2.84 6.33 10.15
N MET A 86 -2.84 5.59 9.02
CA MET A 86 -2.74 4.13 9.03
C MET A 86 -1.40 3.65 9.59
N LEU A 87 -0.28 4.29 9.22
CA LEU A 87 1.04 3.95 9.76
C LEU A 87 1.13 4.20 11.27
N LYS A 88 0.61 5.33 11.75
CA LYS A 88 0.58 5.65 13.19
C LYS A 88 -0.25 4.61 13.96
N ARG A 89 -1.39 4.22 13.42
CA ARG A 89 -2.25 3.17 14.02
C ARG A 89 -1.57 1.80 13.99
N ALA A 90 -0.95 1.43 12.87
CA ALA A 90 -0.22 0.17 12.73
C ALA A 90 0.95 0.08 13.72
N LYS A 91 1.75 1.15 13.86
CA LYS A 91 2.85 1.22 14.81
C LYS A 91 2.40 0.99 16.25
N ARG A 92 1.33 1.67 16.68
CA ARG A 92 0.75 1.49 18.02
C ARG A 92 0.23 0.06 18.25
N LYS A 93 -0.35 -0.56 17.20
CA LYS A 93 -0.85 -1.94 17.27
C LYS A 93 0.30 -2.94 17.44
N ILE A 94 1.41 -2.75 16.71
CA ILE A 94 2.62 -3.57 16.82
C ILE A 94 3.19 -3.47 18.23
N GLU A 95 3.41 -2.26 18.75
CA GLU A 95 4.00 -2.03 20.06
C GLU A 95 3.20 -2.67 21.22
N LYS A 96 1.87 -2.78 21.06
CA LYS A 96 0.99 -3.31 22.12
C LYS A 96 0.76 -4.82 22.05
N ASN A 97 0.74 -5.40 20.85
CA ASN A 97 0.18 -6.75 20.66
C ASN A 97 1.18 -7.73 20.02
N VAL A 98 2.42 -7.33 19.80
CA VAL A 98 3.43 -8.22 19.25
C VAL A 98 3.89 -9.21 20.33
N ARG A 99 4.03 -10.50 19.97
CA ARG A 99 4.47 -11.59 20.86
C ARG A 99 5.71 -12.26 20.29
N ILE A 100 6.57 -12.79 21.16
CA ILE A 100 7.74 -13.57 20.76
C ILE A 100 7.26 -14.80 19.98
N TYR A 101 7.90 -15.08 18.85
CA TYR A 101 7.62 -16.23 18.02
C TYR A 101 8.87 -17.11 17.90
N SER A 102 8.79 -18.31 18.47
CA SER A 102 9.86 -19.30 18.37
C SER A 102 9.70 -20.08 17.06
N CYS A 103 10.61 -19.92 16.13
CA CYS A 103 10.61 -20.63 14.85
C CYS A 103 11.96 -21.28 14.56
N GLY A 104 11.93 -22.41 13.86
CA GLY A 104 13.13 -23.10 13.37
C GLY A 104 13.86 -22.35 12.27
N LEU A 105 15.08 -22.75 11.99
CA LEU A 105 15.93 -22.11 10.96
C LEU A 105 15.28 -22.23 9.56
N GLU A 106 14.73 -23.39 9.23
CA GLU A 106 14.05 -23.65 7.95
C GLU A 106 12.87 -22.70 7.72
N GLU A 107 12.06 -22.49 8.76
CA GLU A 107 10.92 -21.61 8.72
C GLU A 107 11.34 -20.13 8.53
N LYS A 108 12.41 -19.69 9.23
CA LYS A 108 13.02 -18.36 9.03
C LYS A 108 13.48 -18.18 7.59
N GLN A 109 14.13 -19.18 7.01
CA GLN A 109 14.59 -19.14 5.62
C GLN A 109 13.43 -19.10 4.62
N ALA A 110 12.36 -19.86 4.86
CA ALA A 110 11.16 -19.80 4.03
C ALA A 110 10.52 -18.42 4.03
N MET A 111 10.37 -17.79 5.21
CA MET A 111 9.87 -16.42 5.35
C MET A 111 10.79 -15.40 4.65
N ALA A 112 12.10 -15.55 4.79
CA ALA A 112 13.08 -14.68 4.15
C ALA A 112 13.03 -14.76 2.62
N LYS A 113 12.92 -15.97 2.05
CA LYS A 113 12.73 -16.19 0.60
C LYS A 113 11.48 -15.49 0.08
N GLN A 114 10.40 -15.57 0.85
CA GLN A 114 9.14 -14.94 0.48
C GLN A 114 9.19 -13.40 0.61
N ASN A 115 9.95 -12.87 1.57
CA ASN A 115 10.22 -11.44 1.68
C ASN A 115 10.87 -10.88 0.40
N HIS A 116 11.87 -11.57 -0.15
CA HIS A 116 12.51 -11.17 -1.41
C HIS A 116 11.51 -11.10 -2.57
N ARG A 117 10.64 -12.10 -2.69
CA ARG A 117 9.60 -12.12 -3.73
C ARG A 117 8.63 -10.94 -3.57
N TYR A 118 8.17 -10.67 -2.36
CA TYR A 118 7.27 -9.55 -2.10
C TYR A 118 7.93 -8.20 -2.36
N PHE A 119 9.20 -8.03 -2.03
CA PHE A 119 9.94 -6.80 -2.30
C PHE A 119 9.87 -6.42 -3.78
N PHE A 120 10.22 -7.33 -4.68
CA PHE A 120 10.15 -7.08 -6.12
C PHE A 120 8.72 -6.91 -6.62
N THR A 121 7.77 -7.69 -6.11
CA THR A 121 6.35 -7.55 -6.47
C THR A 121 5.82 -6.16 -6.11
N TYR A 122 6.16 -5.63 -4.93
CA TYR A 122 5.74 -4.29 -4.52
C TYR A 122 6.37 -3.19 -5.39
N ILE A 123 7.65 -3.29 -5.69
CA ILE A 123 8.31 -2.32 -6.59
C ILE A 123 7.64 -2.35 -7.96
N PHE A 124 7.43 -3.52 -8.53
CA PHE A 124 6.75 -3.68 -9.82
C PHE A 124 5.35 -3.05 -9.78
N LEU A 125 4.57 -3.33 -8.74
CA LEU A 125 3.22 -2.77 -8.59
C LEU A 125 3.25 -1.23 -8.52
N ILE A 126 4.18 -0.64 -7.75
CA ILE A 126 4.33 0.82 -7.67
C ILE A 126 4.68 1.41 -9.04
N LEU A 127 5.61 0.79 -9.78
CA LEU A 127 5.98 1.23 -11.12
C LEU A 127 4.80 1.17 -12.10
N VAL A 128 4.00 0.10 -12.05
CA VAL A 128 2.77 -0.02 -12.87
C VAL A 128 1.77 1.08 -12.51
N MET A 129 1.57 1.36 -11.22
CA MET A 129 0.64 2.42 -10.78
C MET A 129 1.10 3.81 -11.21
N VAL A 130 2.41 4.10 -11.13
CA VAL A 130 2.99 5.36 -11.65
C VAL A 130 2.80 5.44 -13.17
N GLY A 131 3.02 4.35 -13.89
CA GLY A 131 2.78 4.27 -15.31
C GLY A 131 1.32 4.57 -15.69
N ILE A 132 0.36 4.03 -14.94
CA ILE A 132 -1.07 4.33 -15.13
C ILE A 132 -1.36 5.82 -14.90
N CYS A 133 -0.78 6.45 -13.88
CA CYS A 133 -0.93 7.89 -13.67
C CYS A 133 -0.36 8.72 -14.83
N ALA A 134 0.77 8.30 -15.41
CA ALA A 134 1.36 8.96 -16.57
C ALA A 134 0.47 8.82 -17.84
N VAL A 135 -0.06 7.62 -18.08
CA VAL A 135 -1.02 7.38 -19.16
C VAL A 135 -2.31 8.19 -18.96
N SER A 136 -2.79 8.29 -17.73
CA SER A 136 -3.96 9.12 -17.39
C SER A 136 -3.73 10.59 -17.74
N HIS A 137 -2.53 11.13 -17.53
CA HIS A 137 -2.17 12.49 -17.96
C HIS A 137 -2.33 12.67 -19.47
N PHE A 138 -1.75 11.76 -20.24
CA PHE A 138 -1.86 11.78 -21.70
C PHE A 138 -3.32 11.71 -22.17
N LEU A 139 -4.11 10.79 -21.60
CA LEU A 139 -5.52 10.62 -21.95
C LEU A 139 -6.35 11.88 -21.65
N MET A 140 -6.13 12.51 -20.50
CA MET A 140 -6.88 13.71 -20.12
C MET A 140 -6.59 14.90 -21.03
N ILE A 141 -5.35 15.07 -21.48
CA ILE A 141 -4.94 16.24 -22.26
C ILE A 141 -5.24 16.05 -23.75
N TRP A 142 -4.97 14.84 -24.29
CA TRP A 142 -4.97 14.61 -25.73
C TRP A 142 -6.20 13.90 -26.28
N VAL A 143 -6.84 13.06 -25.48
CA VAL A 143 -7.91 12.17 -25.97
C VAL A 143 -9.29 12.60 -25.47
N VAL A 144 -9.41 12.92 -24.20
CA VAL A 144 -10.70 13.24 -23.56
C VAL A 144 -10.56 14.50 -22.68
N PRO A 145 -10.50 15.67 -23.30
CA PRO A 145 -10.34 16.91 -22.53
C PRO A 145 -11.57 17.17 -21.67
N SER A 146 -11.31 17.55 -20.43
CA SER A 146 -12.28 18.19 -19.50
C SER A 146 -13.44 17.33 -19.00
N VAL A 147 -13.24 16.02 -18.79
CA VAL A 147 -14.27 15.19 -18.18
C VAL A 147 -13.99 14.97 -16.69
N LEU A 148 -14.92 15.38 -15.85
CA LEU A 148 -14.81 15.31 -14.37
C LEU A 148 -14.58 13.85 -13.88
N VAL A 149 -15.14 12.87 -14.59
CA VAL A 149 -14.93 11.44 -14.32
C VAL A 149 -13.46 11.05 -14.37
N TYR A 150 -12.73 11.52 -15.38
CA TYR A 150 -11.31 11.20 -15.53
C TYR A 150 -10.46 11.89 -14.45
N ALA A 151 -10.80 13.12 -14.05
CA ALA A 151 -10.14 13.79 -12.93
C ALA A 151 -10.35 13.04 -11.62
N PHE A 152 -11.57 12.55 -11.37
CA PHE A 152 -11.86 11.73 -10.19
C PHE A 152 -11.09 10.41 -10.19
N LEU A 153 -11.09 9.68 -11.33
CA LEU A 153 -10.35 8.42 -11.47
C LEU A 153 -8.84 8.64 -11.29
N ASN A 154 -8.30 9.71 -11.89
CA ASN A 154 -6.89 10.07 -11.72
C ASN A 154 -6.55 10.38 -10.26
N SER A 155 -7.39 11.14 -9.56
CA SER A 155 -7.23 11.43 -8.15
C SER A 155 -7.22 10.15 -7.30
N LEU A 156 -8.11 9.20 -7.60
CA LEU A 156 -8.16 7.90 -6.92
C LEU A 156 -6.90 7.07 -7.20
N MET A 157 -6.41 7.04 -8.44
CA MET A 157 -5.19 6.33 -8.81
C MET A 157 -3.96 6.92 -8.13
N CYS A 158 -3.85 8.25 -8.08
CA CYS A 158 -2.79 8.93 -7.35
C CYS A 158 -2.84 8.63 -5.84
N LEU A 159 -4.03 8.66 -5.25
CA LEU A 159 -4.24 8.28 -3.84
C LEU A 159 -3.75 6.85 -3.57
N LEU A 160 -4.16 5.88 -4.39
CA LEU A 160 -3.74 4.48 -4.23
C LEU A 160 -2.22 4.31 -4.40
N THR A 161 -1.62 5.00 -5.37
CA THR A 161 -0.18 5.00 -5.60
C THR A 161 0.58 5.52 -4.37
N ILE A 162 0.13 6.62 -3.79
CA ILE A 162 0.72 7.20 -2.58
C ILE A 162 0.53 6.27 -1.37
N LEU A 163 -0.66 5.68 -1.19
CA LEU A 163 -0.91 4.71 -0.13
C LEU A 163 0.04 3.52 -0.21
N LEU A 164 0.20 2.94 -1.39
CA LEU A 164 1.11 1.82 -1.63
C LEU A 164 2.57 2.21 -1.34
N THR A 165 3.00 3.35 -1.86
CA THR A 165 4.37 3.85 -1.69
C THR A 165 4.69 4.10 -0.23
N ILE A 166 3.83 4.81 0.50
CA ILE A 166 4.04 5.12 1.92
C ILE A 166 3.95 3.84 2.77
N ALA A 167 3.02 2.93 2.47
CA ALA A 167 2.94 1.64 3.16
C ALA A 167 4.20 0.80 2.91
N PHE A 168 4.74 0.80 1.70
CA PHE A 168 5.99 0.12 1.38
C PHE A 168 7.17 0.72 2.15
N ILE A 169 7.38 2.03 2.09
CA ILE A 169 8.47 2.72 2.80
C ILE A 169 8.33 2.55 4.32
N GLY A 170 7.12 2.67 4.85
CA GLY A 170 6.84 2.55 6.28
C GLY A 170 7.14 1.17 6.89
N ASN A 171 7.20 0.13 6.05
CA ASN A 171 7.61 -1.22 6.45
C ASN A 171 9.13 -1.44 6.39
N HIS A 172 9.93 -0.42 6.09
CA HIS A 172 11.39 -0.51 5.97
C HIS A 172 11.86 -1.63 5.03
N PRO A 173 11.43 -1.68 3.78
CA PRO A 173 11.62 -2.81 2.88
C PRO A 173 13.08 -3.13 2.61
N ILE A 174 13.95 -2.12 2.51
CA ILE A 174 15.40 -2.29 2.29
C ILE A 174 16.04 -2.98 3.50
N LYS A 175 15.66 -2.60 4.72
CA LYS A 175 16.15 -3.28 5.93
C LYS A 175 15.63 -4.71 6.00
N GLY A 176 14.34 -4.92 5.73
CA GLY A 176 13.73 -6.25 5.66
C GLY A 176 14.43 -7.14 4.64
N TRP A 177 14.76 -6.61 3.46
CA TRP A 177 15.50 -7.33 2.42
C TRP A 177 16.92 -7.70 2.85
N LYS A 178 17.66 -6.78 3.50
CA LYS A 178 19.00 -7.04 4.03
C LYS A 178 18.98 -8.12 5.12
N ILE A 179 18.03 -8.07 6.06
CA ILE A 179 17.86 -9.09 7.10
C ILE A 179 17.51 -10.43 6.49
N ALA A 180 16.57 -10.47 5.56
CA ALA A 180 16.21 -11.70 4.84
C ALA A 180 17.42 -12.31 4.11
N SER A 181 18.27 -11.49 3.49
CA SER A 181 19.51 -11.94 2.85
C SER A 181 20.51 -12.55 3.85
N ARG A 182 20.65 -11.98 5.06
CA ARG A 182 21.51 -12.56 6.12
C ARG A 182 20.96 -13.91 6.60
N ILE A 183 19.65 -14.00 6.85
CA ILE A 183 19.00 -15.26 7.26
C ILE A 183 19.21 -16.36 6.22
N LEU A 184 19.10 -16.03 4.92
CA LEU A 184 19.31 -17.00 3.83
C LEU A 184 20.78 -17.46 3.73
N ARG A 185 21.75 -16.63 4.12
CA ARG A 185 23.18 -17.00 4.18
C ARG A 185 23.58 -17.73 5.45
N GLY A 186 22.67 -17.89 6.41
CA GLY A 186 22.94 -18.49 7.70
C GLY A 186 23.78 -17.60 8.64
N GLU A 187 23.90 -16.30 8.33
CA GLU A 187 24.57 -15.32 9.18
C GLU A 187 23.64 -14.95 10.36
N ARG A 188 24.18 -14.99 11.59
CA ARG A 188 23.47 -14.54 12.80
C ARG A 188 23.51 -13.04 12.95
#